data_77501418fb859299c9c59061bd816600
#
_entry.id   77501418fb859299c9c59061bd816600
#
_cell.length_a   1.000
_cell.length_b   1.000
_cell.length_c   1.000
_cell.angle_alpha   90.00
_cell.angle_beta   90.00
_cell.angle_gamma   90.00
#
_symmetry.space_group_name_H-M   'P 1'
#
loop_
_entity.id
_entity.type
_entity.pdbx_description
1 polymer ?
#
loop_
_entity_poly.entity_id
_entity_poly.type
_entity_poly.pdbx_seq_one_letter_code
_entity_poly.pdbx_strand_id
1 'polypeptide(L)'
;MIERRQEITTALRDVIVERYRQINDEHFSATHDDEHTDCSLAVASAYYATFDTHTRVTTHESDDAWPWDEKWLKITTHRQNCVKAAALLIAEIERLDRRPEAK
;
A
#
# COMPACT_ATOMS: atom_id res chain seq x y z
N MET A 1 -33.59 4.11 -0.80
CA MET A 1 -32.95 3.88 -0.46
C MET A 1 -32.56 3.67 0.55
N ILE A 2 -32.06 3.45 0.75
CA ILE A 2 -31.70 3.22 1.65
C ILE A 2 -31.16 3.83 2.38
N GLU A 3 -31.36 4.15 2.82
CA GLU A 3 -30.93 4.75 3.68
C GLU A 3 -30.29 4.07 4.70
N ARG A 4 -30.02 2.99 4.56
CA ARG A 4 -29.30 2.18 5.47
C ARG A 4 -27.86 2.63 5.53
N ARG A 5 -27.38 2.87 6.71
CA ARG A 5 -26.00 3.25 6.87
C ARG A 5 -25.11 2.06 6.61
N GLN A 6 -24.04 2.28 5.88
CA GLN A 6 -23.07 1.23 5.61
C GLN A 6 -22.15 1.05 6.81
N GLU A 7 -21.98 -0.19 7.22
CA GLU A 7 -21.04 -0.53 8.27
C GLU A 7 -19.63 -0.58 7.70
N ILE A 8 -18.64 -0.16 8.49
CA ILE A 8 -17.25 -0.34 8.10
C ILE A 8 -16.91 -1.81 8.25
N THR A 9 -16.49 -2.43 7.16
CA THR A 9 -16.14 -3.85 7.19
C THR A 9 -14.80 -4.05 7.89
N THR A 10 -14.53 -5.29 8.28
CA THR A 10 -13.23 -5.64 8.84
C THR A 10 -12.12 -5.30 7.86
N ALA A 11 -12.35 -5.52 6.57
CA ALA A 11 -11.36 -5.21 5.55
C ALA A 11 -11.02 -3.71 5.56
N LEU A 12 -12.03 -2.85 5.57
CA LEU A 12 -11.79 -1.41 5.59
C LEU A 12 -11.06 -0.99 6.86
N ARG A 13 -11.49 -1.55 8.00
CA ARG A 13 -10.84 -1.23 9.26
C ARG A 13 -9.37 -1.62 9.26
N ASP A 14 -9.08 -2.82 8.75
CA ASP A 14 -7.70 -3.32 8.74
C ASP A 14 -6.81 -2.46 7.86
N VAL A 15 -7.33 -1.98 6.73
CA VAL A 15 -6.56 -1.09 5.86
C VAL A 15 -6.29 0.25 6.54
N ILE A 16 -7.29 0.80 7.22
CA ILE A 16 -7.11 2.06 7.95
C ILE A 16 -6.05 1.89 9.03
N VAL A 17 -6.13 0.80 9.80
CA VAL A 17 -5.15 0.54 10.86
C VAL A 17 -3.76 0.37 10.27
N GLU A 18 -3.65 -0.35 9.15
CA GLU A 18 -2.35 -0.56 8.52
C GLU A 18 -1.77 0.75 7.99
N ARG A 19 -2.61 1.63 7.42
CA ARG A 19 -2.14 2.93 6.95
C ARG A 19 -1.53 3.73 8.09
N TYR A 20 -2.21 3.76 9.24
CA TYR A 20 -1.65 4.45 10.40
C TYR A 20 -0.40 3.78 10.93
N ARG A 21 -0.34 2.45 10.90
CA ARG A 21 0.85 1.73 11.30
C ARG A 21 2.05 2.11 10.41
N GLN A 22 1.84 2.21 9.11
CA GLN A 22 2.90 2.61 8.19
C GLN A 22 3.41 4.01 8.52
N ILE A 23 2.50 4.93 8.83
CA ILE A 23 2.90 6.29 9.20
C ILE A 23 3.71 6.28 10.49
N ASN A 24 3.23 5.56 11.49
CA ASN A 24 3.81 5.65 12.84
C ASN A 24 5.01 4.76 13.04
N ASP A 25 4.97 3.53 12.50
CA ASP A 25 6.02 2.55 12.77
C ASP A 25 7.07 2.49 11.69
N GLU A 26 6.68 2.79 10.44
CA GLU A 26 7.63 2.74 9.32
C GLU A 26 7.94 4.13 8.80
N HIS A 27 7.42 5.16 9.46
CA HIS A 27 7.73 6.56 9.16
C HIS A 27 7.29 6.97 7.75
N PHE A 28 6.21 6.39 7.26
CA PHE A 28 5.65 6.74 5.96
C PHE A 28 4.78 7.99 6.11
N SER A 29 5.39 9.08 6.56
CA SER A 29 4.71 10.35 6.74
C SER A 29 4.41 11.00 5.39
N ALA A 30 3.63 12.08 5.41
CA ALA A 30 3.35 12.83 4.18
C ALA A 30 4.64 13.29 3.52
N THR A 31 5.59 13.80 4.32
CA THR A 31 6.88 14.25 3.76
C THR A 31 7.62 13.10 3.10
N HIS A 32 7.65 11.94 3.76
CA HIS A 32 8.30 10.76 3.20
C HIS A 32 7.64 10.37 1.88
N ASP A 33 6.31 10.31 1.88
CA ASP A 33 5.58 9.86 0.71
C ASP A 33 5.75 10.83 -0.46
N ASP A 34 5.85 12.13 -0.18
CA ASP A 34 5.99 13.14 -1.22
C ASP A 34 7.31 13.02 -1.96
N GLU A 35 8.31 12.34 -1.38
CA GLU A 35 9.58 12.12 -2.04
C GLU A 35 9.53 10.98 -3.06
N HIS A 36 8.47 10.17 -3.03
CA HIS A 36 8.35 9.04 -3.94
C HIS A 36 7.56 9.44 -5.18
N THR A 37 8.18 10.25 -6.04
CA THR A 37 7.53 10.81 -7.22
C THR A 37 7.62 9.89 -8.43
N ASP A 38 8.23 8.71 -8.27
CA ASP A 38 8.50 7.76 -9.36
C ASP A 38 7.53 6.58 -9.35
N CYS A 39 6.36 6.74 -8.74
CA CYS A 39 5.33 5.71 -8.62
C CYS A 39 5.75 4.55 -7.72
N SER A 40 6.80 4.71 -6.91
CA SER A 40 7.29 3.58 -6.12
C SER A 40 6.27 3.10 -5.09
N LEU A 41 5.44 4.00 -4.55
CA LEU A 41 4.38 3.57 -3.63
C LEU A 41 3.38 2.64 -4.33
N ALA A 42 3.00 2.98 -5.56
CA ALA A 42 2.08 2.15 -6.33
C ALA A 42 2.74 0.84 -6.74
N VAL A 43 4.03 0.87 -7.10
CA VAL A 43 4.77 -0.34 -7.46
C VAL A 43 4.89 -1.27 -6.26
N ALA A 44 5.19 -0.74 -5.08
CA ALA A 44 5.25 -1.54 -3.86
C ALA A 44 3.90 -2.15 -3.55
N SER A 45 2.82 -1.39 -3.75
CA SER A 45 1.47 -1.88 -3.56
C SER A 45 1.21 -3.06 -4.49
N ALA A 46 1.54 -2.92 -5.78
CA ALA A 46 1.34 -3.99 -6.75
C ALA A 46 2.15 -5.23 -6.37
N TYR A 47 3.37 -5.04 -5.89
CA TYR A 47 4.22 -6.16 -5.48
C TYR A 47 3.52 -6.97 -4.39
N TYR A 48 3.06 -6.29 -3.33
CA TYR A 48 2.37 -6.98 -2.24
C TYR A 48 1.11 -7.67 -2.73
N ALA A 49 0.31 -7.00 -3.56
CA ALA A 49 -0.97 -7.53 -3.99
C ALA A 49 -0.83 -8.76 -4.88
N THR A 50 0.24 -8.83 -5.65
CA THR A 50 0.42 -9.90 -6.64
C THR A 50 1.42 -10.97 -6.18
N PHE A 51 1.96 -10.86 -4.98
CA PHE A 51 2.92 -11.85 -4.48
C PHE A 51 2.20 -13.19 -4.26
N ASP A 52 2.72 -14.23 -4.91
CA ASP A 52 2.15 -15.57 -4.76
C ASP A 52 2.78 -16.23 -3.53
N THR A 53 1.98 -16.40 -2.47
CA THR A 53 2.50 -16.93 -1.23
C THR A 53 2.82 -18.41 -1.31
N HIS A 54 2.33 -19.13 -2.33
CA HIS A 54 2.70 -20.54 -2.55
C HIS A 54 4.07 -20.66 -3.17
N THR A 55 4.31 -19.96 -4.26
CA THR A 55 5.59 -20.02 -4.97
C THR A 55 6.58 -19.00 -4.43
N ARG A 56 6.10 -18.01 -3.68
CA ARG A 56 6.90 -16.94 -3.12
C ARG A 56 7.52 -16.05 -4.19
N VAL A 57 6.80 -15.88 -5.29
CA VAL A 57 7.19 -14.94 -6.34
C VAL A 57 5.96 -14.12 -6.71
N THR A 58 6.18 -12.98 -7.33
CA THR A 58 5.09 -12.14 -7.80
C THR A 58 4.69 -12.56 -9.21
N THR A 59 3.59 -12.01 -9.68
CA THR A 59 3.22 -12.18 -11.08
C THR A 59 4.05 -11.27 -11.99
N HIS A 60 4.81 -10.37 -11.41
CA HIS A 60 5.78 -9.59 -12.18
C HIS A 60 6.97 -10.48 -12.54
N GLU A 61 7.53 -10.25 -13.70
CA GLU A 61 8.58 -11.13 -14.21
C GLU A 61 9.96 -10.79 -13.67
N SER A 62 10.14 -9.58 -13.17
CA SER A 62 11.45 -9.11 -12.76
C SER A 62 11.66 -9.29 -11.27
N ASP A 63 12.83 -9.81 -10.90
CA ASP A 63 13.22 -9.84 -9.50
C ASP A 63 13.41 -8.45 -8.94
N ASP A 64 13.50 -7.44 -9.80
CA ASP A 64 13.68 -6.06 -9.42
C ASP A 64 12.35 -5.32 -9.27
N ALA A 65 11.24 -6.06 -9.22
CA ALA A 65 9.91 -5.44 -9.11
C ALA A 65 9.72 -4.69 -7.81
N TRP A 66 10.42 -5.10 -6.73
CA TRP A 66 10.34 -4.40 -5.45
C TRP A 66 11.15 -3.11 -5.55
N PRO A 67 10.52 -1.93 -5.31
CA PRO A 67 11.17 -0.64 -5.59
C PRO A 67 12.14 -0.16 -4.50
N TRP A 68 12.13 -0.79 -3.34
CA TRP A 68 12.91 -0.30 -2.21
C TRP A 68 13.85 -1.37 -1.69
N ASP A 69 14.62 -1.06 -0.66
CA ASP A 69 15.51 -2.00 0.00
C ASP A 69 14.69 -3.19 0.51
N GLU A 70 15.25 -4.39 0.39
CA GLU A 70 14.55 -5.62 0.79
C GLU A 70 14.17 -5.63 2.26
N LYS A 71 14.89 -4.91 3.09
CA LYS A 71 14.57 -4.88 4.53
C LYS A 71 13.17 -4.32 4.80
N TRP A 72 12.62 -3.56 3.86
CA TRP A 72 11.28 -2.99 4.00
C TRP A 72 10.19 -3.92 3.49
N LEU A 73 10.56 -5.01 2.84
CA LEU A 73 9.61 -5.96 2.28
C LEU A 73 9.24 -6.98 3.35
N LYS A 74 7.98 -6.96 3.77
CA LYS A 74 7.51 -7.78 4.89
C LYS A 74 6.35 -8.66 4.46
N ILE A 75 6.65 -9.67 3.66
CA ILE A 75 5.66 -10.59 3.13
C ILE A 75 5.11 -11.47 4.26
N THR A 76 3.80 -11.59 4.32
CA THR A 76 3.13 -12.47 5.28
C THR A 76 2.05 -13.25 4.55
N THR A 77 0.85 -13.35 5.10
CA THR A 77 -0.25 -14.04 4.41
C THR A 77 -0.73 -13.21 3.24
N HIS A 78 -1.39 -13.87 2.30
CA HIS A 78 -1.94 -13.16 1.14
C HIS A 78 -2.90 -12.06 1.57
N ARG A 79 -3.79 -12.37 2.52
CA ARG A 79 -4.73 -11.35 2.98
C ARG A 79 -4.01 -10.14 3.57
N GLN A 80 -3.01 -10.38 4.42
CA GLN A 80 -2.29 -9.28 5.03
C GLN A 80 -1.48 -8.51 3.99
N ASN A 81 -0.93 -9.21 3.00
CA ASN A 81 -0.23 -8.54 1.90
C ASN A 81 -1.18 -7.62 1.14
N CYS A 82 -2.43 -8.05 0.93
CA CYS A 82 -3.44 -7.21 0.28
C CYS A 82 -3.77 -5.99 1.13
N VAL A 83 -3.84 -6.15 2.44
CA VAL A 83 -4.09 -5.02 3.35
C VAL A 83 -2.95 -4.02 3.24
N LYS A 84 -1.70 -4.50 3.24
CA LYS A 84 -0.53 -3.62 3.08
C LYS A 84 -0.55 -2.91 1.75
N ALA A 85 -0.91 -3.64 0.68
CA ALA A 85 -0.99 -3.08 -0.66
C ALA A 85 -2.03 -1.95 -0.71
N ALA A 86 -3.20 -2.17 -0.12
CA ALA A 86 -4.25 -1.17 -0.12
C ALA A 86 -3.81 0.08 0.64
N ALA A 87 -3.14 -0.09 1.77
CA ALA A 87 -2.67 1.04 2.56
C ALA A 87 -1.61 1.86 1.80
N LEU A 88 -0.70 1.18 1.10
CA LEU A 88 0.30 1.87 0.28
C LEU A 88 -0.36 2.63 -0.87
N LEU A 89 -1.41 2.07 -1.45
CA LEU A 89 -2.11 2.75 -2.53
C LEU A 89 -2.84 3.98 -2.01
N ILE A 90 -3.38 3.92 -0.80
CA ILE A 90 -3.96 5.10 -0.16
C ILE A 90 -2.89 6.18 0.00
N ALA A 91 -1.67 5.78 0.43
CA ALA A 91 -0.57 6.72 0.57
C ALA A 91 -0.27 7.42 -0.77
N GLU A 92 -0.30 6.65 -1.86
CA GLU A 92 -0.04 7.22 -3.18
C GLU A 92 -1.14 8.21 -3.58
N ILE A 93 -2.40 7.84 -3.34
CA ILE A 93 -3.51 8.73 -3.65
C ILE A 93 -3.39 10.03 -2.86
N GLU A 94 -3.05 9.92 -1.58
CA GLU A 94 -2.88 11.09 -0.73
C GLU A 94 -1.75 11.98 -1.23
N ARG A 95 -0.65 11.36 -1.69
CA ARG A 95 0.47 12.10 -2.26
C ARG A 95 0.02 12.87 -3.51
N LEU A 96 -0.73 12.19 -4.38
CA LEU A 96 -1.22 12.82 -5.60
C LEU A 96 -2.16 13.99 -5.28
N ASP A 97 -2.98 13.83 -4.25
CA ASP A 97 -3.91 14.88 -3.84
C ASP A 97 -3.18 16.14 -3.36
N ARG A 98 -1.97 15.98 -2.82
CA ARG A 98 -1.20 17.12 -2.32
C ARG A 98 -0.42 17.85 -3.39
N ARG A 99 -0.29 17.27 -4.60
CA ARG A 99 0.46 17.93 -5.66
C ARG A 99 -0.32 19.11 -6.21
N PRO A 100 0.27 20.30 -6.28
CA PRO A 100 -0.44 21.45 -6.82
C PRO A 100 -0.90 21.24 -8.24
N GLU A 101 -0.10 20.59 -9.06
CA GLU A 101 -0.41 20.39 -10.47
C GLU A 101 -1.42 19.28 -10.70
N ALA A 102 -1.85 18.58 -9.67
CA ALA A 102 -2.81 17.50 -9.80
C ALA A 102 -4.25 18.00 -9.88
N LYS A 103 -4.47 19.27 -9.68
CA LYS A 103 -5.83 19.84 -9.68
C LYS A 103 -6.39 20.01 -11.07
#